data_31330ced320b9cc95cdeb33658746eed
#
_entry.id   31330ced320b9cc95cdeb33658746eed
#
_cell.length_a   1.000
_cell.length_b   1.000
_cell.length_c   1.000
_cell.angle_alpha   90.00
_cell.angle_beta   90.00
_cell.angle_gamma   90.00
#
_symmetry.space_group_name_H-M   'P 1'
#
loop_
_entity.id
_entity.type
_entity.pdbx_description
1 polymer ?
#
loop_
_entity_poly.entity_id
_entity_poly.type
_entity_poly.pdbx_seq_one_letter_code
_entity_poly.pdbx_strand_id
1 'polypeptide(L)'
;MADSNILRIGKISSINYPEGTARISYEDKDSSTTSELPFLAWEYWMPKIGDQVLVGHLSNGSCAGVIIGPVWHGDYQPADGREGVYRKEYSNEPGTANETYDAGAKAYSQTIDGTAEVTATESWTIQVGGCTIQANKDGTMTIMASKKITINAPEVEFLEKVTVKKETTLKKTLLVEKQITTHDGVTATNDVKAGTISLQQHRHTTQGLTSPTTPPIP
;
A
#
# COMPACT_ATOMS: atom_id res chain seq x y z
N MET A 1 -34.24 -6.61 -47.44
CA MET A 1 -32.81 -6.63 -47.06
C MET A 1 -32.79 -6.60 -45.55
N ALA A 2 -32.36 -7.66 -44.94
CA ALA A 2 -32.22 -7.68 -43.47
C ALA A 2 -31.10 -6.70 -43.11
N ASP A 3 -31.44 -5.68 -42.35
CA ASP A 3 -30.49 -4.72 -41.76
C ASP A 3 -29.64 -5.50 -40.74
N SER A 4 -28.51 -6.01 -41.19
CA SER A 4 -27.58 -6.73 -40.34
C SER A 4 -26.71 -5.74 -39.56
N ASN A 5 -27.30 -5.00 -38.63
CA ASN A 5 -26.53 -4.21 -37.66
C ASN A 5 -25.73 -5.17 -36.79
N ILE A 6 -24.51 -5.51 -37.21
CA ILE A 6 -23.59 -6.40 -36.51
C ILE A 6 -23.18 -5.77 -35.18
N LEU A 7 -23.06 -4.46 -35.10
CA LEU A 7 -22.75 -3.72 -33.87
C LEU A 7 -23.92 -2.83 -33.47
N ARG A 8 -24.31 -2.88 -32.20
CA ARG A 8 -25.40 -2.07 -31.66
C ARG A 8 -25.08 -1.58 -30.25
N ILE A 9 -25.59 -0.41 -29.90
CA ILE A 9 -25.58 0.08 -28.52
C ILE A 9 -26.94 -0.23 -27.92
N GLY A 10 -26.94 -0.82 -26.72
CA GLY A 10 -28.15 -1.11 -25.96
C GLY A 10 -27.93 -0.87 -24.48
N LYS A 11 -29.01 -0.97 -23.69
CA LYS A 11 -28.98 -0.84 -22.23
C LYS A 11 -29.07 -2.21 -21.56
N ILE A 12 -28.28 -2.40 -20.51
CA ILE A 12 -28.37 -3.63 -19.70
C ILE A 12 -29.70 -3.65 -18.96
N SER A 13 -30.49 -4.70 -19.16
CA SER A 13 -31.76 -4.91 -18.51
C SER A 13 -31.67 -5.89 -17.32
N SER A 14 -30.79 -6.86 -17.37
CA SER A 14 -30.47 -7.77 -16.27
C SER A 14 -29.07 -8.34 -16.40
N ILE A 15 -28.47 -8.76 -15.27
CA ILE A 15 -27.12 -9.33 -15.21
C ILE A 15 -27.16 -10.64 -14.45
N ASN A 16 -26.50 -11.67 -14.99
CA ASN A 16 -26.18 -12.92 -14.32
C ASN A 16 -24.68 -12.92 -13.96
N TYR A 17 -24.34 -12.43 -12.78
CA TYR A 17 -22.97 -12.28 -12.32
C TYR A 17 -22.17 -13.58 -12.29
N PRO A 18 -22.74 -14.73 -11.79
CA PRO A 18 -21.99 -15.99 -11.74
C PRO A 18 -21.59 -16.52 -13.12
N GLU A 19 -22.39 -16.26 -14.14
CA GLU A 19 -22.12 -16.74 -15.50
C GLU A 19 -21.47 -15.69 -16.40
N GLY A 20 -21.34 -14.43 -15.93
CA GLY A 20 -20.77 -13.34 -16.73
C GLY A 20 -21.61 -13.05 -17.97
N THR A 21 -22.95 -13.06 -17.86
CA THR A 21 -23.89 -12.79 -18.93
C THR A 21 -24.86 -11.66 -18.57
N ALA A 22 -25.46 -11.03 -19.58
CA ALA A 22 -26.52 -10.05 -19.37
C ALA A 22 -27.54 -10.07 -20.51
N ARG A 23 -28.74 -9.51 -20.25
CA ARG A 23 -29.75 -9.21 -21.26
C ARG A 23 -29.68 -7.74 -21.59
N ILE A 24 -29.82 -7.43 -22.89
CA ILE A 24 -29.72 -6.08 -23.42
C ILE A 24 -31.06 -5.68 -24.01
N SER A 25 -31.54 -4.49 -23.66
CA SER A 25 -32.70 -3.85 -24.27
C SER A 25 -32.27 -2.85 -25.34
N TYR A 26 -33.03 -2.81 -26.43
CA TYR A 26 -32.84 -1.85 -27.54
C TYR A 26 -34.08 -0.95 -27.66
N GLU A 27 -33.90 0.34 -27.43
CA GLU A 27 -35.01 1.34 -27.46
C GLU A 27 -35.66 1.46 -28.85
N ASP A 28 -34.89 1.27 -29.91
CA ASP A 28 -35.34 1.33 -31.32
C ASP A 28 -36.15 0.11 -31.78
N LYS A 29 -36.34 -0.89 -30.92
CA LYS A 29 -37.11 -2.12 -31.17
C LYS A 29 -38.14 -2.42 -30.09
N ASP A 30 -38.99 -1.44 -29.76
CA ASP A 30 -40.04 -1.55 -28.75
C ASP A 30 -39.55 -2.10 -27.41
N SER A 31 -38.32 -1.71 -27.02
CA SER A 31 -37.63 -2.19 -25.80
C SER A 31 -37.49 -3.73 -25.74
N SER A 32 -37.43 -4.38 -26.89
CA SER A 32 -37.18 -5.83 -26.93
C SER A 32 -35.84 -6.18 -26.30
N THR A 33 -35.83 -7.26 -25.49
CA THR A 33 -34.63 -7.75 -24.83
C THR A 33 -34.02 -8.94 -25.53
N THR A 34 -32.71 -9.04 -25.52
CA THR A 34 -31.99 -10.20 -26.04
C THR A 34 -32.16 -11.43 -25.12
N SER A 35 -31.77 -12.62 -25.60
CA SER A 35 -31.34 -13.70 -24.73
C SER A 35 -30.14 -13.24 -23.89
N GLU A 36 -29.70 -14.07 -22.93
CA GLU A 36 -28.47 -13.81 -22.21
C GLU A 36 -27.26 -13.86 -23.16
N LEU A 37 -26.48 -12.78 -23.17
CA LEU A 37 -25.28 -12.64 -23.96
C LEU A 37 -24.05 -12.58 -23.03
N PRO A 38 -22.97 -13.30 -23.37
CA PRO A 38 -21.74 -13.25 -22.57
C PRO A 38 -21.03 -11.91 -22.70
N PHE A 39 -20.35 -11.49 -21.63
CA PHE A 39 -19.36 -10.40 -21.68
C PHE A 39 -18.06 -10.89 -22.31
N LEU A 40 -17.33 -9.97 -22.95
CA LEU A 40 -15.98 -10.23 -23.43
C LEU A 40 -15.02 -10.45 -22.23
N ALA A 41 -14.46 -11.65 -22.10
CA ALA A 41 -13.77 -12.11 -20.91
C ALA A 41 -12.25 -11.80 -20.89
N TRP A 42 -11.83 -10.59 -21.26
CA TRP A 42 -10.42 -10.19 -21.18
C TRP A 42 -10.09 -9.50 -19.85
N GLU A 43 -11.12 -8.97 -19.15
CA GLU A 43 -11.03 -8.34 -17.85
C GLU A 43 -12.34 -8.55 -17.10
N TYR A 44 -12.27 -8.79 -15.78
CA TYR A 44 -13.47 -8.85 -14.98
C TYR A 44 -13.96 -7.43 -14.68
N TRP A 45 -14.93 -6.98 -15.46
CA TRP A 45 -15.62 -5.73 -15.25
C TRP A 45 -17.12 -5.95 -15.43
N MET A 46 -17.91 -5.68 -14.38
CA MET A 46 -19.35 -5.85 -14.41
C MET A 46 -20.06 -4.50 -14.33
N PRO A 47 -20.78 -4.12 -15.41
CA PRO A 47 -21.56 -2.89 -15.42
C PRO A 47 -22.78 -2.97 -14.50
N LYS A 48 -23.50 -1.86 -14.38
CA LYS A 48 -24.79 -1.78 -13.70
C LYS A 48 -25.94 -2.00 -14.68
N ILE A 49 -27.12 -2.40 -14.13
CA ILE A 49 -28.37 -2.37 -14.87
C ILE A 49 -28.67 -0.93 -15.28
N GLY A 50 -28.98 -0.71 -16.55
CA GLY A 50 -29.20 0.60 -17.16
C GLY A 50 -28.00 1.18 -17.90
N ASP A 51 -26.78 0.65 -17.67
CA ASP A 51 -25.59 1.10 -18.40
C ASP A 51 -25.71 0.81 -19.91
N GLN A 52 -25.17 1.71 -20.71
CA GLN A 52 -25.07 1.54 -22.16
C GLN A 52 -23.83 0.74 -22.50
N VAL A 53 -24.03 -0.29 -23.33
CA VAL A 53 -22.95 -1.18 -23.78
C VAL A 53 -22.98 -1.37 -25.30
N LEU A 54 -21.79 -1.58 -25.85
CA LEU A 54 -21.64 -2.00 -27.25
C LEU A 54 -21.78 -3.53 -27.31
N VAL A 55 -22.64 -4.00 -28.20
CA VAL A 55 -22.91 -5.41 -28.43
C VAL A 55 -22.56 -5.78 -29.85
N GLY A 56 -21.77 -6.83 -30.02
CA GLY A 56 -21.53 -7.48 -31.31
C GLY A 56 -22.46 -8.64 -31.51
N HIS A 57 -23.31 -8.59 -32.56
CA HIS A 57 -24.18 -9.70 -32.96
C HIS A 57 -23.44 -10.59 -33.95
N LEU A 58 -23.50 -11.90 -33.70
CA LEU A 58 -22.86 -12.89 -34.57
C LEU A 58 -23.87 -13.34 -35.64
N SER A 59 -23.38 -13.59 -36.86
CA SER A 59 -24.23 -13.96 -38.01
C SER A 59 -24.76 -15.38 -37.95
N ASN A 60 -24.38 -16.19 -36.97
CA ASN A 60 -24.74 -17.60 -36.83
C ASN A 60 -26.04 -17.85 -36.05
N GLY A 61 -26.85 -16.83 -35.80
CA GLY A 61 -28.16 -16.93 -35.16
C GLY A 61 -28.64 -15.64 -34.52
N SER A 62 -29.96 -15.44 -34.46
CA SER A 62 -30.58 -14.23 -33.93
C SER A 62 -30.37 -14.03 -32.41
N CYS A 63 -29.91 -15.06 -31.70
CA CYS A 63 -29.68 -15.05 -30.27
C CYS A 63 -28.18 -15.03 -29.88
N ALA A 64 -27.28 -14.98 -30.90
CA ALA A 64 -25.85 -15.03 -30.66
C ALA A 64 -25.26 -13.61 -30.68
N GLY A 65 -24.49 -13.28 -29.65
CA GLY A 65 -23.80 -12.00 -29.53
C GLY A 65 -22.84 -12.00 -28.38
N VAL A 66 -22.02 -10.96 -28.30
CA VAL A 66 -21.08 -10.72 -27.21
C VAL A 66 -21.17 -9.25 -26.79
N ILE A 67 -21.23 -8.99 -25.51
CA ILE A 67 -21.16 -7.66 -24.93
C ILE A 67 -19.67 -7.29 -24.87
N ILE A 68 -19.28 -6.25 -25.63
CA ILE A 68 -17.90 -5.83 -25.80
C ILE A 68 -17.44 -4.95 -24.64
N GLY A 69 -18.32 -4.03 -24.19
CA GLY A 69 -18.00 -3.14 -23.08
C GLY A 69 -18.89 -1.91 -23.02
N PRO A 70 -18.69 -1.05 -22.01
CA PRO A 70 -19.46 0.18 -21.85
C PRO A 70 -19.11 1.23 -22.91
N VAL A 71 -20.03 2.17 -23.11
CA VAL A 71 -19.86 3.33 -23.97
C VAL A 71 -20.06 4.57 -23.14
N TRP A 72 -19.16 5.54 -23.25
CA TRP A 72 -19.38 6.85 -22.64
C TRP A 72 -20.52 7.59 -23.34
N HIS A 73 -21.34 8.26 -22.55
CA HIS A 73 -22.48 9.05 -23.03
C HIS A 73 -22.74 10.22 -22.07
N GLY A 74 -23.80 11.01 -22.29
CA GLY A 74 -24.07 12.25 -21.54
C GLY A 74 -24.13 12.07 -20.01
N ASP A 75 -24.69 10.96 -19.55
CA ASP A 75 -24.85 10.66 -18.12
C ASP A 75 -23.72 9.79 -17.56
N TYR A 76 -22.83 9.30 -18.40
CA TYR A 76 -21.68 8.48 -18.02
C TYR A 76 -20.42 8.95 -18.75
N GLN A 77 -19.66 9.82 -18.12
CA GLN A 77 -18.44 10.44 -18.64
C GLN A 77 -17.20 9.90 -17.95
N PRO A 78 -16.01 10.01 -18.60
CA PRO A 78 -14.75 9.66 -17.92
C PRO A 78 -14.57 10.52 -16.66
N ALA A 79 -14.12 9.89 -15.56
CA ALA A 79 -13.87 10.58 -14.30
C ALA A 79 -12.73 11.62 -14.40
N ASP A 80 -11.77 11.44 -15.32
CA ASP A 80 -10.69 12.38 -15.64
C ASP A 80 -10.42 12.31 -17.14
N GLY A 81 -11.25 13.05 -17.92
CA GLY A 81 -11.21 13.05 -19.38
C GLY A 81 -10.29 14.11 -19.95
N ARG A 82 -8.97 14.02 -19.74
CA ARG A 82 -7.98 14.94 -20.30
C ARG A 82 -6.86 14.22 -21.06
N GLU A 83 -6.20 14.94 -21.95
CA GLU A 83 -5.08 14.42 -22.73
C GLU A 83 -3.92 13.94 -21.83
N GLY A 84 -3.28 12.84 -22.19
CA GLY A 84 -2.12 12.31 -21.51
C GLY A 84 -2.42 11.60 -20.18
N VAL A 85 -3.70 11.36 -19.86
CA VAL A 85 -4.09 10.59 -18.68
C VAL A 85 -4.62 9.22 -19.08
N TYR A 86 -4.02 8.20 -18.51
CA TYR A 86 -4.59 6.85 -18.45
C TYR A 86 -5.21 6.66 -17.06
N ARG A 87 -6.46 6.24 -17.01
CA ARG A 87 -7.17 5.97 -15.75
C ARG A 87 -8.02 4.71 -15.87
N LYS A 88 -7.95 3.88 -14.83
CA LYS A 88 -8.78 2.70 -14.67
C LYS A 88 -9.56 2.81 -13.35
N GLU A 89 -10.87 2.75 -13.44
CA GLU A 89 -11.74 2.65 -12.27
C GLU A 89 -11.98 1.18 -11.94
N TYR A 90 -11.84 0.82 -10.66
CA TYR A 90 -12.16 -0.52 -10.14
C TYR A 90 -13.55 -0.57 -9.51
N SER A 91 -14.14 0.59 -9.25
CA SER A 91 -15.47 0.74 -8.68
C SER A 91 -16.43 1.34 -9.68
N ASN A 92 -17.70 1.00 -9.56
CA ASN A 92 -18.80 1.67 -10.28
C ASN A 92 -19.08 3.10 -9.77
N GLU A 93 -18.41 3.52 -8.69
CA GLU A 93 -18.44 4.88 -8.17
C GLU A 93 -17.09 5.53 -8.45
N PRO A 94 -17.00 6.43 -9.45
CA PRO A 94 -15.74 7.03 -9.84
C PRO A 94 -15.02 7.71 -8.67
N GLY A 95 -13.71 7.46 -8.55
CA GLY A 95 -12.86 8.05 -7.52
C GLY A 95 -12.68 7.22 -6.26
N THR A 96 -13.51 6.20 -6.00
CA THR A 96 -13.39 5.37 -4.79
C THR A 96 -12.24 4.37 -4.87
N ALA A 97 -12.06 3.74 -6.03
CA ALA A 97 -10.94 2.82 -6.25
C ALA A 97 -10.47 2.93 -7.69
N ASN A 98 -9.25 3.42 -7.89
CA ASN A 98 -8.71 3.65 -9.23
C ASN A 98 -7.20 3.62 -9.26
N GLU A 99 -6.64 3.45 -10.45
CA GLU A 99 -5.25 3.78 -10.78
C GLU A 99 -5.22 4.84 -11.88
N THR A 100 -4.22 5.71 -11.80
CA THR A 100 -4.06 6.81 -12.76
C THR A 100 -2.58 6.98 -13.10
N TYR A 101 -2.28 7.12 -14.39
CA TYR A 101 -0.98 7.57 -14.87
C TYR A 101 -1.15 8.88 -15.62
N ASP A 102 -0.46 9.93 -15.17
CA ASP A 102 -0.40 11.25 -15.82
C ASP A 102 0.94 11.38 -16.55
N ALA A 103 0.89 11.37 -17.87
CA ALA A 103 2.09 11.45 -18.70
C ALA A 103 2.79 12.81 -18.62
N GLY A 104 2.03 13.91 -18.41
CA GLY A 104 2.56 15.25 -18.25
C GLY A 104 3.34 15.40 -16.95
N ALA A 105 2.79 14.92 -15.86
CA ALA A 105 3.43 14.91 -14.54
C ALA A 105 4.41 13.73 -14.36
N LYS A 106 4.39 12.71 -15.24
CA LYS A 106 5.10 11.43 -15.10
C LYS A 106 4.81 10.76 -13.75
N ALA A 107 3.58 10.82 -13.33
CA ALA A 107 3.13 10.36 -12.03
C ALA A 107 2.14 9.20 -12.17
N TYR A 108 2.39 8.14 -11.40
CA TYR A 108 1.43 7.06 -11.18
C TYR A 108 0.86 7.18 -9.77
N SER A 109 -0.45 7.00 -9.65
CA SER A 109 -1.14 6.95 -8.37
C SER A 109 -2.17 5.83 -8.35
N GLN A 110 -2.35 5.24 -7.17
CA GLN A 110 -3.42 4.30 -6.89
C GLN A 110 -4.19 4.81 -5.67
N THR A 111 -5.51 4.86 -5.79
CA THR A 111 -6.42 5.25 -4.70
C THR A 111 -7.35 4.08 -4.42
N ILE A 112 -7.50 3.74 -3.14
CA ILE A 112 -8.39 2.68 -2.67
C ILE A 112 -9.10 3.21 -1.42
N ASP A 113 -10.42 3.29 -1.47
CA ASP A 113 -11.26 3.60 -0.32
C ASP A 113 -11.56 2.29 0.43
N GLY A 114 -10.67 1.96 1.36
CA GLY A 114 -10.72 0.72 2.12
C GLY A 114 -9.34 0.09 2.32
N THR A 115 -9.27 -1.22 2.21
CA THR A 115 -8.05 -2.00 2.46
C THR A 115 -7.36 -2.37 1.15
N ALA A 116 -6.05 -2.17 1.09
CA ALA A 116 -5.19 -2.68 0.04
C ALA A 116 -4.31 -3.82 0.60
N GLU A 117 -4.29 -4.96 -0.08
CA GLU A 117 -3.46 -6.10 0.26
C GLU A 117 -2.62 -6.52 -0.96
N VAL A 118 -1.33 -6.74 -0.74
CA VAL A 118 -0.43 -7.27 -1.76
C VAL A 118 0.23 -8.52 -1.19
N THR A 119 -0.07 -9.68 -1.77
CA THR A 119 0.52 -10.97 -1.38
C THR A 119 1.50 -11.43 -2.46
N ALA A 120 2.74 -11.72 -2.06
CA ALA A 120 3.76 -12.32 -2.92
C ALA A 120 4.32 -13.58 -2.25
N THR A 121 4.46 -14.67 -3.00
CA THR A 121 4.91 -15.97 -2.45
C THR A 121 6.43 -16.09 -2.34
N GLU A 122 7.20 -15.30 -3.09
CA GLU A 122 8.66 -15.36 -3.12
C GLU A 122 9.31 -14.11 -2.52
N SER A 123 9.03 -12.95 -3.09
CA SER A 123 9.55 -11.68 -2.59
C SER A 123 8.72 -10.49 -3.07
N TRP A 124 8.81 -9.41 -2.33
CA TRP A 124 8.25 -8.12 -2.71
C TRP A 124 9.31 -7.03 -2.54
N THR A 125 9.47 -6.19 -3.55
CA THR A 125 10.51 -5.16 -3.58
C THR A 125 9.95 -3.82 -4.04
N ILE A 126 10.26 -2.77 -3.29
CA ILE A 126 10.10 -1.36 -3.72
C ILE A 126 11.51 -0.79 -3.90
N GLN A 127 11.78 -0.22 -5.07
CA GLN A 127 13.08 0.39 -5.36
C GLN A 127 12.92 1.77 -5.98
N VAL A 128 13.60 2.76 -5.41
CA VAL A 128 13.67 4.12 -5.95
C VAL A 128 15.12 4.64 -5.82
N GLY A 129 15.82 4.76 -6.93
CA GLY A 129 17.24 5.14 -6.93
C GLY A 129 18.08 4.23 -6.02
N GLY A 130 18.75 4.81 -5.04
CA GLY A 130 19.57 4.08 -4.06
C GLY A 130 18.83 3.60 -2.80
N CYS A 131 17.50 3.62 -2.80
CA CYS A 131 16.68 3.16 -1.69
C CYS A 131 15.93 1.89 -2.06
N THR A 132 15.88 0.93 -1.16
CA THR A 132 15.17 -0.36 -1.35
C THR A 132 14.44 -0.77 -0.07
N ILE A 133 13.24 -1.27 -0.21
CA ILE A 133 12.53 -2.05 0.82
C ILE A 133 12.24 -3.41 0.17
N GLN A 134 12.70 -4.47 0.79
CA GLN A 134 12.53 -5.83 0.28
C GLN A 134 12.10 -6.78 1.40
N ALA A 135 11.09 -7.57 1.15
CA ALA A 135 10.66 -8.68 1.99
C ALA A 135 10.81 -9.99 1.20
N ASN A 136 11.33 -11.04 1.84
CA ASN A 136 11.59 -12.33 1.23
C ASN A 136 10.82 -13.45 1.97
N LYS A 137 10.57 -14.55 1.28
CA LYS A 137 9.87 -15.73 1.84
C LYS A 137 10.61 -16.42 3.00
N ASP A 138 11.91 -16.19 3.15
CA ASP A 138 12.72 -16.70 4.27
C ASP A 138 12.50 -15.93 5.58
N GLY A 139 11.59 -14.95 5.58
CA GLY A 139 11.29 -14.10 6.73
C GLY A 139 12.22 -12.91 6.92
N THR A 140 13.17 -12.67 6.01
CA THR A 140 14.02 -11.48 6.09
C THR A 140 13.35 -10.26 5.49
N MET A 141 13.54 -9.11 6.15
CA MET A 141 13.19 -7.80 5.60
C MET A 141 14.43 -6.90 5.59
N THR A 142 14.68 -6.24 4.47
CA THR A 142 15.79 -5.30 4.30
C THR A 142 15.26 -3.92 3.93
N ILE A 143 15.72 -2.90 4.67
CA ILE A 143 15.47 -1.49 4.35
C ILE A 143 16.82 -0.82 4.15
N MET A 144 17.09 -0.38 2.94
CA MET A 144 18.34 0.31 2.59
C MET A 144 18.06 1.73 2.11
N ALA A 145 18.89 2.66 2.53
CA ALA A 145 18.91 4.03 2.02
C ALA A 145 20.35 4.51 1.89
N SER A 146 20.72 5.06 0.75
CA SER A 146 22.09 5.54 0.50
C SER A 146 22.49 6.76 1.34
N LYS A 147 21.53 7.49 1.91
CA LYS A 147 21.79 8.70 2.69
C LYS A 147 21.25 8.63 4.11
N LYS A 148 19.95 8.41 4.29
CA LYS A 148 19.30 8.52 5.60
C LYS A 148 17.96 7.81 5.62
N ILE A 149 17.65 7.16 6.75
CA ILE A 149 16.32 6.72 7.12
C ILE A 149 15.85 7.63 8.26
N THR A 150 14.65 8.19 8.15
CA THR A 150 14.02 8.98 9.22
C THR A 150 12.74 8.28 9.64
N ILE A 151 12.63 7.95 10.92
CA ILE A 151 11.43 7.41 11.54
C ILE A 151 10.86 8.52 12.44
N ASN A 152 9.65 8.96 12.17
CA ASN A 152 8.93 9.95 12.98
C ASN A 152 7.63 9.31 13.47
N ALA A 153 7.65 8.87 14.72
CA ALA A 153 6.52 8.24 15.39
C ALA A 153 6.51 8.66 16.86
N PRO A 154 5.34 8.74 17.53
CA PRO A 154 5.26 8.95 18.97
C PRO A 154 6.04 7.91 19.76
N GLU A 155 6.06 6.66 19.29
CA GLU A 155 6.76 5.54 19.90
C GLU A 155 7.35 4.62 18.81
N VAL A 156 8.52 4.03 19.08
CA VAL A 156 9.14 2.98 18.28
C VAL A 156 9.57 1.87 19.22
N GLU A 157 9.01 0.67 19.05
CA GLU A 157 9.28 -0.48 19.88
C GLU A 157 10.07 -1.54 19.09
N PHE A 158 11.06 -2.16 19.75
CA PHE A 158 11.78 -3.31 19.26
C PHE A 158 11.61 -4.47 20.27
N LEU A 159 10.86 -5.49 19.91
CA LEU A 159 10.56 -6.62 20.79
C LEU A 159 11.73 -7.57 21.01
N GLU A 160 12.70 -7.56 20.10
CA GLU A 160 13.85 -8.44 20.11
C GLU A 160 15.17 -7.65 20.13
N LYS A 161 16.28 -8.33 19.97
CA LYS A 161 17.62 -7.76 20.03
C LYS A 161 17.85 -6.71 18.94
N VAL A 162 18.33 -5.54 19.36
CA VAL A 162 18.83 -4.48 18.46
C VAL A 162 20.36 -4.51 18.43
N THR A 163 20.93 -4.50 17.22
CA THR A 163 22.37 -4.38 17.01
C THR A 163 22.69 -3.11 16.23
N VAL A 164 23.43 -2.20 16.84
CA VAL A 164 23.93 -0.98 16.18
C VAL A 164 25.43 -1.16 15.93
N LYS A 165 25.86 -1.14 14.67
CA LYS A 165 27.26 -1.40 14.28
C LYS A 165 28.15 -0.16 14.31
N LYS A 166 27.56 1.03 14.44
CA LYS A 166 28.26 2.31 14.51
C LYS A 166 27.78 3.12 15.71
N GLU A 167 28.06 4.40 15.73
CA GLU A 167 27.72 5.29 16.83
C GLU A 167 26.21 5.46 17.00
N THR A 168 25.77 5.58 18.24
CA THR A 168 24.39 5.91 18.62
C THR A 168 24.40 7.22 19.43
N THR A 169 23.62 8.20 19.01
CA THR A 169 23.41 9.43 19.75
C THR A 169 22.00 9.50 20.30
N LEU A 170 21.87 9.59 21.61
CA LEU A 170 20.59 9.83 22.31
C LEU A 170 20.61 11.27 22.82
N LYS A 171 19.68 12.09 22.37
CA LYS A 171 19.59 13.51 22.78
C LYS A 171 18.83 13.74 24.09
N LYS A 172 18.24 12.70 24.64
CA LYS A 172 17.49 12.71 25.91
C LYS A 172 17.94 11.55 26.80
N THR A 173 17.15 11.18 27.75
CA THR A 173 17.44 10.14 28.73
C THR A 173 17.46 8.75 28.09
N LEU A 174 18.45 7.94 28.46
CA LEU A 174 18.45 6.50 28.28
C LEU A 174 18.05 5.85 29.62
N LEU A 175 16.95 5.13 29.66
CA LEU A 175 16.56 4.27 30.76
C LEU A 175 16.95 2.84 30.43
N VAL A 176 17.70 2.18 31.29
CA VAL A 176 18.08 0.77 31.19
C VAL A 176 17.64 0.07 32.47
N GLU A 177 16.67 -0.84 32.35
CA GLU A 177 16.10 -1.55 33.50
C GLU A 177 17.00 -2.66 34.06
N LYS A 178 17.96 -3.11 33.27
CA LYS A 178 18.89 -4.17 33.67
C LYS A 178 20.33 -3.66 33.64
N GLN A 179 21.28 -4.53 33.41
CA GLN A 179 22.70 -4.23 33.42
C GLN A 179 23.17 -3.52 32.15
N ILE A 180 24.03 -2.54 32.31
CA ILE A 180 24.85 -1.96 31.22
C ILE A 180 26.23 -2.62 31.28
N THR A 181 26.66 -3.27 30.18
CA THR A 181 27.99 -3.81 30.01
C THR A 181 28.73 -3.04 28.98
N THR A 182 29.90 -2.50 29.30
CA THR A 182 30.80 -1.82 28.34
C THR A 182 32.10 -2.63 28.25
N HIS A 183 32.63 -2.77 27.01
CA HIS A 183 33.92 -3.42 26.78
C HIS A 183 35.10 -2.43 26.80
N ASP A 184 34.78 -1.15 26.74
CA ASP A 184 35.72 -0.02 26.80
C ASP A 184 35.31 0.89 27.97
N GLY A 185 35.65 2.14 27.98
CA GLY A 185 35.36 3.06 29.07
C GLY A 185 33.93 3.63 29.06
N VAL A 186 33.58 4.26 30.15
CA VAL A 186 32.44 5.20 30.26
C VAL A 186 32.99 6.56 30.62
N THR A 187 32.72 7.56 29.78
CA THR A 187 33.05 8.95 30.04
C THR A 187 31.79 9.74 30.35
N ALA A 188 31.73 10.36 31.51
CA ALA A 188 30.64 11.25 31.91
C ALA A 188 31.17 12.67 32.05
N THR A 189 30.47 13.64 31.45
CA THR A 189 30.80 15.08 31.58
C THR A 189 30.47 15.59 32.98
N ASN A 190 29.42 15.03 33.58
CA ASN A 190 29.01 15.29 34.95
C ASN A 190 29.29 14.07 35.83
N ASP A 191 28.66 14.00 36.97
CA ASP A 191 28.87 12.93 37.94
C ASP A 191 28.18 11.60 37.55
N VAL A 192 28.77 10.49 37.93
CA VAL A 192 28.15 9.17 37.92
C VAL A 192 27.83 8.80 39.36
N LYS A 193 26.57 8.44 39.63
CA LYS A 193 26.11 8.07 40.99
C LYS A 193 25.71 6.61 41.10
N ALA A 194 26.08 5.99 42.20
CA ALA A 194 25.57 4.71 42.65
C ALA A 194 24.72 4.94 43.92
N GLY A 195 23.42 5.07 43.80
CA GLY A 195 22.55 5.54 44.89
C GLY A 195 22.90 6.96 45.30
N THR A 196 23.30 7.16 46.55
CA THR A 196 23.74 8.45 47.12
C THR A 196 25.24 8.70 46.96
N ILE A 197 26.02 7.72 46.52
CA ILE A 197 27.49 7.83 46.39
C ILE A 197 27.82 8.42 45.01
N SER A 198 28.47 9.57 45.01
CA SER A 198 28.99 10.28 43.85
C SER A 198 30.40 9.72 43.50
N LEU A 199 30.62 9.36 42.22
CA LEU A 199 31.98 8.95 41.81
C LEU A 199 32.96 10.13 41.88
N GLN A 200 32.49 11.34 41.67
CA GLN A 200 33.30 12.57 41.66
C GLN A 200 33.54 13.16 43.04
N GLN A 201 32.61 13.00 44.01
CA GLN A 201 32.60 13.72 45.27
C GLN A 201 32.67 12.77 46.50
N HIS A 202 32.71 11.43 46.34
CA HIS A 202 32.82 10.51 47.44
C HIS A 202 34.13 10.68 48.20
N ARG A 203 34.10 10.35 49.50
CA ARG A 203 35.24 10.45 50.41
C ARG A 203 35.51 9.12 51.04
N HIS A 204 36.74 8.99 51.51
CA HIS A 204 37.15 7.83 52.32
C HIS A 204 37.68 8.34 53.68
N THR A 205 37.36 7.67 54.75
CA THR A 205 37.96 7.95 56.04
C THR A 205 39.27 7.15 56.15
N THR A 206 40.34 7.83 56.52
CA THR A 206 41.63 7.18 56.74
C THR A 206 41.62 6.50 58.11
N GLN A 207 42.09 5.24 58.20
CA GLN A 207 42.16 4.44 59.44
C GLN A 207 43.58 4.37 60.00
N GLY A 208 44.54 5.04 59.37
CA GLY A 208 45.94 5.03 59.69
C GLY A 208 46.83 4.90 58.47
N LEU A 209 48.16 5.15 58.64
CA LEU A 209 49.09 5.25 57.50
C LEU A 209 49.26 3.97 56.67
N THR A 210 48.92 2.82 57.21
CA THR A 210 49.05 1.51 56.54
C THR A 210 47.74 0.72 56.48
N SER A 211 46.62 1.29 56.89
CA SER A 211 45.32 0.63 56.88
C SER A 211 44.55 0.91 55.59
N PRO A 212 43.78 -0.07 55.12
CA PRO A 212 42.84 0.20 53.99
C PRO A 212 41.88 1.36 54.33
N THR A 213 41.50 2.11 53.32
CA THR A 213 40.46 3.13 53.49
C THR A 213 39.11 2.49 53.71
N THR A 214 38.16 3.19 54.34
CA THR A 214 36.77 2.75 54.48
C THR A 214 36.11 2.65 53.09
N PRO A 215 35.01 1.92 52.97
CA PRO A 215 34.14 2.09 51.79
C PRO A 215 33.78 3.56 51.55
N PRO A 216 33.49 3.93 50.32
CA PRO A 216 33.13 5.32 49.97
C PRO A 216 31.89 5.77 50.73
N ILE A 217 31.90 7.00 51.20
CA ILE A 217 30.79 7.66 51.88
C ILE A 217 30.26 8.83 51.02
N PRO A 218 28.96 9.21 51.15
CA PRO A 218 28.36 10.29 50.38
C PRO A 218 29.10 11.62 50.55
#